data_3fb8ec0be0c174f6038b648924233b76
#
_entry.id   3fb8ec0be0c174f6038b648924233b76
#
_cell.length_a   1.000
_cell.length_b   1.000
_cell.length_c   1.000
_cell.angle_alpha   90.00
_cell.angle_beta   90.00
_cell.angle_gamma   90.00
#
_symmetry.space_group_name_H-M   'P 1'
#
loop_
_entity.id
_entity.type
_entity.pdbx_description
1 polymer ?
#
loop_
_entity_poly.entity_id
_entity_poly.type
_entity_poly.pdbx_seq_one_letter_code
_entity_poly.pdbx_strand_id
1 'polypeptide(L)'
;MQQNSSSGVLSYEPFYPVFAEMEKQNMLLNLHGEVPSTPAGTHISATKDGGAITILNAEPAFLPTFKSLHARFPKLRIILEHCSTAAALDAVRACGPSVAGTITAHHLSLVIDDWAGDPFCFCKPVAKTPEDRDALLRAVVGSNGRFFLGTDSAPHASTKKRGEDKVAAGVFTQPYALGYVLDALKVGVERGVVEEKDVSQEVLEGFFGGYGRKFYQVEDERKERIVLKKGGEKIVDVLRKDGVSVEVVPFRHGESTWSAEWK
;
A
#
# COMPACT_ATOMS: atom_id res chain seq x y z
N MET A 1 6.45 9.15 -6.89
CA MET A 1 6.85 9.00 -8.29
C MET A 1 6.23 7.71 -8.81
N GLN A 2 5.40 7.77 -9.83
CA GLN A 2 4.68 6.61 -10.38
C GLN A 2 5.29 6.17 -11.70
N GLN A 3 5.45 4.88 -11.91
CA GLN A 3 5.95 4.29 -13.16
C GLN A 3 4.83 3.72 -14.03
N ASN A 4 3.68 3.40 -13.44
CA ASN A 4 2.56 2.71 -14.10
C ASN A 4 1.45 3.63 -14.64
N SER A 5 1.68 4.94 -14.73
CA SER A 5 0.76 5.91 -15.34
C SER A 5 1.18 6.25 -16.77
N SER A 6 0.26 6.83 -17.56
CA SER A 6 0.54 7.31 -18.94
C SER A 6 1.67 8.36 -18.99
N SER A 7 1.97 9.01 -17.86
CA SER A 7 3.06 9.97 -17.66
C SER A 7 4.12 9.45 -16.69
N GLY A 8 4.21 8.14 -16.49
CA GLY A 8 5.12 7.50 -15.55
C GLY A 8 6.58 7.62 -15.96
N VAL A 9 7.46 7.60 -14.97
CA VAL A 9 8.90 7.69 -15.16
C VAL A 9 9.48 6.30 -15.43
N LEU A 10 10.05 6.08 -16.59
CA LEU A 10 10.63 4.81 -17.00
C LEU A 10 12.07 4.60 -16.48
N SER A 11 12.83 5.68 -16.30
CA SER A 11 14.21 5.66 -15.75
C SER A 11 14.39 6.78 -14.73
N TYR A 12 15.10 6.50 -13.65
CA TYR A 12 15.42 7.49 -12.62
C TYR A 12 16.69 8.29 -12.91
N GLU A 13 17.53 7.85 -13.82
CA GLU A 13 18.82 8.49 -14.10
C GLU A 13 18.71 9.97 -14.47
N PRO A 14 17.75 10.40 -15.32
CA PRO A 14 17.56 11.82 -15.64
C PRO A 14 17.20 12.68 -14.41
N PHE A 15 16.70 12.06 -13.34
CA PHE A 15 16.26 12.72 -12.12
C PHE A 15 17.29 12.71 -10.99
N TYR A 16 18.47 12.09 -11.18
CA TYR A 16 19.51 12.05 -10.15
C TYR A 16 19.93 13.43 -9.64
N PRO A 17 20.05 14.48 -10.47
CA PRO A 17 20.31 15.83 -9.96
C PRO A 17 19.21 16.35 -9.02
N VAL A 18 17.93 16.01 -9.32
CA VAL A 18 16.78 16.36 -8.45
C VAL A 18 16.86 15.59 -7.13
N PHE A 19 17.15 14.29 -7.17
CA PHE A 19 17.29 13.46 -5.97
C PHE A 19 18.45 13.90 -5.08
N ALA A 20 19.57 14.33 -5.67
CA ALA A 20 20.68 14.91 -4.93
C ALA A 20 20.28 16.19 -4.20
N GLU A 21 19.50 17.07 -4.84
CA GLU A 21 19.01 18.29 -4.20
C GLU A 21 17.94 17.98 -3.14
N MET A 22 17.04 17.00 -3.39
CA MET A 22 16.06 16.53 -2.40
C MET A 22 16.77 15.98 -1.15
N GLU A 23 17.83 15.19 -1.32
CA GLU A 23 18.66 14.67 -0.22
C GLU A 23 19.25 15.81 0.60
N LYS A 24 19.85 16.80 -0.05
CA LYS A 24 20.44 17.98 0.59
C LYS A 24 19.42 18.84 1.34
N GLN A 25 18.21 18.97 0.82
CA GLN A 25 17.12 19.71 1.43
C GLN A 25 16.30 18.88 2.43
N ASN A 26 16.75 17.66 2.76
CA ASN A 26 16.02 16.72 3.62
C ASN A 26 14.57 16.47 3.16
N MET A 27 14.33 16.52 1.87
CA MET A 27 13.02 16.20 1.29
C MET A 27 12.77 14.69 1.30
N LEU A 28 11.53 14.30 1.06
CA LEU A 28 11.08 12.92 1.05
C LEU A 28 10.65 12.51 -0.36
N LEU A 29 11.03 11.31 -0.78
CA LEU A 29 10.67 10.71 -2.05
C LEU A 29 9.72 9.52 -1.83
N ASN A 30 8.49 9.62 -2.33
CA ASN A 30 7.54 8.51 -2.36
C ASN A 30 7.67 7.78 -3.71
N LEU A 31 7.87 6.46 -3.65
CA LEU A 31 8.08 5.60 -4.82
C LEU A 31 6.99 4.54 -4.95
N HIS A 32 6.33 4.51 -6.09
CA HIS A 32 5.60 3.32 -6.54
C HIS A 32 6.61 2.27 -7.00
N GLY A 33 6.66 1.14 -6.32
CA GLY A 33 7.76 0.16 -6.38
C GLY A 33 7.55 -0.97 -7.39
N GLU A 34 7.14 -0.70 -8.61
CA GLU A 34 6.98 -1.73 -9.65
C GLU A 34 7.76 -1.38 -10.92
N VAL A 35 8.26 -2.40 -11.61
CA VAL A 35 8.71 -2.23 -13.00
C VAL A 35 7.51 -1.91 -13.88
N PRO A 36 7.57 -0.88 -14.73
CA PRO A 36 6.45 -0.51 -15.59
C PRO A 36 6.02 -1.66 -16.49
N SER A 37 4.71 -1.88 -16.56
CA SER A 37 4.11 -2.76 -17.57
C SER A 37 3.63 -1.93 -18.76
N THR A 38 3.96 -2.34 -19.99
CA THR A 38 3.43 -1.67 -21.19
C THR A 38 1.96 -2.03 -21.43
N PRO A 39 1.18 -1.10 -22.01
CA PRO A 39 -0.22 -1.35 -22.35
C PRO A 39 -0.46 -2.53 -23.30
N ALA A 40 0.54 -2.88 -24.11
CA ALA A 40 0.43 -3.97 -25.10
C ALA A 40 0.85 -5.35 -24.56
N GLY A 41 1.09 -5.49 -23.23
CA GLY A 41 1.59 -6.75 -22.69
C GLY A 41 3.01 -7.11 -23.15
N THR A 42 3.68 -6.22 -23.88
CA THR A 42 5.10 -6.37 -24.22
C THR A 42 5.91 -6.06 -22.95
N HIS A 43 6.64 -7.06 -22.50
CA HIS A 43 7.55 -6.90 -21.36
C HIS A 43 8.67 -5.95 -21.76
N ILE A 44 8.79 -4.82 -21.05
CA ILE A 44 9.85 -3.83 -21.33
C ILE A 44 11.22 -4.36 -20.90
N SER A 45 11.23 -5.27 -19.94
CA SER A 45 12.44 -5.87 -19.42
C SER A 45 12.21 -7.32 -19.03
N ALA A 46 13.25 -8.13 -19.21
CA ALA A 46 13.33 -9.43 -18.59
C ALA A 46 13.98 -9.30 -17.21
N THR A 47 13.71 -10.23 -16.32
CA THR A 47 14.49 -10.43 -15.10
C THR A 47 15.95 -10.71 -15.50
N LYS A 48 16.90 -10.54 -14.57
CA LYS A 48 18.31 -10.86 -14.82
C LYS A 48 18.53 -12.27 -15.40
N ASP A 49 17.62 -13.18 -15.06
CA ASP A 49 17.61 -14.58 -15.52
C ASP A 49 16.80 -14.79 -16.82
N GLY A 50 16.40 -13.72 -17.50
CA GLY A 50 15.67 -13.77 -18.76
C GLY A 50 14.16 -14.09 -18.64
N GLY A 51 13.62 -14.16 -17.41
CA GLY A 51 12.20 -14.41 -17.16
C GLY A 51 11.32 -13.20 -17.51
N ALA A 52 10.06 -13.46 -17.89
CA ALA A 52 9.09 -12.42 -18.18
C ALA A 52 8.68 -11.67 -16.90
N ILE A 53 8.58 -10.33 -16.99
CA ILE A 53 8.02 -9.50 -15.93
C ILE A 53 6.52 -9.39 -16.11
N THR A 54 5.79 -9.75 -15.07
CA THR A 54 4.33 -9.72 -15.01
C THR A 54 3.89 -8.88 -13.81
N ILE A 55 2.59 -8.62 -13.67
CA ILE A 55 2.04 -7.94 -12.49
C ILE A 55 2.32 -8.69 -11.17
N LEU A 56 2.66 -9.98 -11.23
CA LEU A 56 2.97 -10.77 -10.04
C LEU A 56 4.40 -10.59 -9.53
N ASN A 57 5.36 -10.29 -10.41
CA ASN A 57 6.77 -10.13 -10.06
C ASN A 57 7.32 -8.72 -10.35
N ALA A 58 6.48 -7.77 -10.75
CA ALA A 58 6.87 -6.40 -11.06
C ALA A 58 7.51 -5.67 -9.87
N GLU A 59 7.00 -5.88 -8.65
CA GLU A 59 7.58 -5.31 -7.44
C GLU A 59 8.94 -5.97 -7.10
N PRO A 60 9.09 -7.30 -6.99
CA PRO A 60 10.40 -7.92 -6.82
C PRO A 60 11.43 -7.53 -7.88
N ALA A 61 11.01 -7.38 -9.14
CA ALA A 61 11.89 -6.97 -10.23
C ALA A 61 12.37 -5.51 -10.09
N PHE A 62 11.64 -4.66 -9.38
CA PHE A 62 12.01 -3.27 -9.10
C PHE A 62 13.05 -3.14 -7.97
N LEU A 63 13.09 -4.06 -7.02
CA LEU A 63 13.91 -3.94 -5.80
C LEU A 63 15.41 -3.73 -6.04
N PRO A 64 16.06 -4.30 -7.08
CA PRO A 64 17.43 -3.95 -7.42
C PRO A 64 17.62 -2.47 -7.74
N THR A 65 16.70 -1.87 -8.50
CA THR A 65 16.69 -0.43 -8.81
C THR A 65 16.51 0.41 -7.56
N PHE A 66 15.58 0.03 -6.69
CA PHE A 66 15.36 0.68 -5.40
C PHE A 66 16.61 0.68 -4.51
N LYS A 67 17.27 -0.47 -4.35
CA LYS A 67 18.50 -0.60 -3.58
C LYS A 67 19.65 0.23 -4.19
N SER A 68 19.77 0.25 -5.51
CA SER A 68 20.77 1.07 -6.23
C SER A 68 20.53 2.56 -6.01
N LEU A 69 19.26 3.00 -6.06
CA LEU A 69 18.88 4.38 -5.77
C LEU A 69 19.27 4.79 -4.35
N HIS A 70 18.93 3.96 -3.36
CA HIS A 70 19.31 4.21 -1.97
C HIS A 70 20.84 4.21 -1.77
N ALA A 71 21.56 3.28 -2.38
CA ALA A 71 23.03 3.26 -2.30
C ALA A 71 23.67 4.54 -2.87
N ARG A 72 23.04 5.14 -3.90
CA ARG A 72 23.51 6.39 -4.50
C ARG A 72 23.16 7.63 -3.66
N PHE A 73 22.02 7.61 -2.98
CA PHE A 73 21.49 8.70 -2.16
C PHE A 73 21.15 8.18 -0.75
N PRO A 74 22.15 7.85 0.08
CA PRO A 74 21.92 7.11 1.33
C PRO A 74 21.21 7.93 2.42
N LYS A 75 21.19 9.25 2.32
CA LYS A 75 20.51 10.15 3.24
C LYS A 75 19.15 10.61 2.71
N LEU A 76 18.83 10.37 1.44
CA LEU A 76 17.51 10.68 0.91
C LEU A 76 16.45 9.86 1.66
N ARG A 77 15.47 10.54 2.21
CA ARG A 77 14.35 9.84 2.84
C ARG A 77 13.43 9.28 1.76
N ILE A 78 13.26 7.96 1.76
CA ILE A 78 12.47 7.27 0.74
C ILE A 78 11.36 6.48 1.43
N ILE A 79 10.14 6.57 0.89
CA ILE A 79 9.05 5.65 1.21
C ILE A 79 8.80 4.76 0.00
N LEU A 80 8.93 3.44 0.18
CA LEU A 80 8.42 2.46 -0.75
C LEU A 80 6.93 2.29 -0.46
N GLU A 81 6.10 2.85 -1.34
CA GLU A 81 4.66 2.86 -1.15
C GLU A 81 4.03 1.49 -1.37
N HIS A 82 2.94 1.20 -0.62
CA HIS A 82 2.05 0.04 -0.79
C HIS A 82 2.80 -1.28 -1.04
N CYS A 83 3.78 -1.61 -0.19
CA CYS A 83 4.51 -2.87 -0.27
C CYS A 83 3.53 -4.05 -0.35
N SER A 84 3.75 -4.94 -1.31
CA SER A 84 2.85 -6.07 -1.59
C SER A 84 3.54 -7.44 -1.48
N THR A 85 4.86 -7.49 -1.22
CA THR A 85 5.65 -8.72 -1.10
C THR A 85 6.54 -8.75 0.13
N ALA A 86 6.85 -9.95 0.62
CA ALA A 86 7.87 -10.15 1.65
C ALA A 86 9.24 -9.59 1.22
N ALA A 87 9.59 -9.73 -0.05
CA ALA A 87 10.85 -9.22 -0.61
C ALA A 87 10.95 -7.69 -0.53
N ALA A 88 9.83 -6.96 -0.72
CA ALA A 88 9.80 -5.50 -0.57
C ALA A 88 10.05 -5.08 0.88
N LEU A 89 9.42 -5.78 1.85
CA LEU A 89 9.64 -5.53 3.27
C LEU A 89 11.12 -5.72 3.67
N ASP A 90 11.74 -6.79 3.17
CA ASP A 90 13.16 -7.06 3.43
C ASP A 90 14.07 -6.02 2.78
N ALA A 91 13.73 -5.55 1.57
CA ALA A 91 14.46 -4.48 0.90
C ALA A 91 14.39 -3.16 1.70
N VAL A 92 13.21 -2.79 2.21
CA VAL A 92 13.04 -1.61 3.09
C VAL A 92 13.90 -1.74 4.35
N ARG A 93 13.87 -2.90 5.02
CA ARG A 93 14.68 -3.14 6.23
C ARG A 93 16.17 -3.03 5.94
N ALA A 94 16.63 -3.59 4.81
CA ALA A 94 18.04 -3.58 4.42
C ALA A 94 18.60 -2.19 4.08
N CYS A 95 17.75 -1.25 3.67
CA CYS A 95 18.15 0.11 3.31
C CYS A 95 18.42 1.05 4.53
N GLY A 96 18.20 0.58 5.76
CA GLY A 96 18.49 1.39 6.96
C GLY A 96 17.45 2.49 7.26
N PRO A 97 17.72 3.40 8.20
CA PRO A 97 16.70 4.27 8.81
C PRO A 97 16.16 5.40 7.91
N SER A 98 16.84 5.72 6.82
CA SER A 98 16.37 6.72 5.84
C SER A 98 15.25 6.19 4.93
N VAL A 99 14.89 4.92 5.04
CA VAL A 99 13.85 4.29 4.21
C VAL A 99 12.75 3.71 5.08
N ALA A 100 11.51 3.91 4.67
CA ALA A 100 10.31 3.30 5.25
C ALA A 100 9.45 2.68 4.14
N GLY A 101 8.42 1.93 4.52
CA GLY A 101 7.43 1.40 3.59
C GLY A 101 6.01 1.67 4.07
N THR A 102 5.07 1.85 3.14
CA THR A 102 3.66 1.84 3.48
C THR A 102 3.04 0.46 3.21
N ILE A 103 2.06 0.11 4.02
CA ILE A 103 1.24 -1.09 3.86
C ILE A 103 -0.22 -0.64 3.81
N THR A 104 -0.97 -1.13 2.83
CA THR A 104 -2.38 -0.76 2.66
C THR A 104 -3.30 -1.73 3.39
N ALA A 105 -4.50 -1.26 3.73
CA ALA A 105 -5.51 -2.10 4.34
C ALA A 105 -5.93 -3.29 3.46
N HIS A 106 -6.02 -3.09 2.15
CA HIS A 106 -6.43 -4.14 1.21
C HIS A 106 -5.35 -5.20 1.00
N HIS A 107 -4.05 -4.85 0.97
CA HIS A 107 -2.99 -5.84 0.87
C HIS A 107 -2.85 -6.73 2.12
N LEU A 108 -3.34 -6.29 3.28
CA LEU A 108 -3.41 -7.11 4.49
C LEU A 108 -4.50 -8.19 4.43
N SER A 109 -5.46 -8.06 3.51
CA SER A 109 -6.61 -8.96 3.40
C SER A 109 -6.56 -9.81 2.14
N LEU A 110 -6.27 -9.18 1.00
CA LEU A 110 -6.38 -9.80 -0.32
C LEU A 110 -5.18 -10.70 -0.68
N VAL A 111 -5.49 -11.70 -1.48
CA VAL A 111 -4.53 -12.51 -2.24
C VAL A 111 -4.95 -12.58 -3.70
N ILE A 112 -4.16 -13.26 -4.53
CA ILE A 112 -4.41 -13.38 -5.98
C ILE A 112 -5.81 -13.90 -6.31
N ASP A 113 -6.31 -14.90 -5.56
CA ASP A 113 -7.61 -15.51 -5.82
C ASP A 113 -8.77 -14.53 -5.61
N ASP A 114 -8.61 -13.56 -4.70
CA ASP A 114 -9.65 -12.58 -4.39
C ASP A 114 -9.85 -11.58 -5.54
N TRP A 115 -8.78 -10.99 -6.05
CA TRP A 115 -8.88 -9.99 -7.12
C TRP A 115 -9.00 -10.59 -8.52
N ALA A 116 -8.59 -11.85 -8.74
CA ALA A 116 -8.71 -12.50 -10.05
C ALA A 116 -10.18 -12.68 -10.46
N GLY A 117 -11.09 -12.79 -9.49
CA GLY A 117 -12.53 -12.93 -9.72
C GLY A 117 -13.34 -11.65 -9.50
N ASP A 118 -12.77 -10.63 -8.82
CA ASP A 118 -13.47 -9.39 -8.47
C ASP A 118 -12.71 -8.15 -8.95
N PRO A 119 -13.25 -7.42 -9.94
CA PRO A 119 -12.63 -6.20 -10.44
C PRO A 119 -12.53 -5.09 -9.38
N PHE A 120 -13.38 -5.08 -8.34
CA PHE A 120 -13.30 -4.09 -7.26
C PHE A 120 -12.11 -4.32 -6.33
N CYS A 121 -11.54 -5.52 -6.32
CA CYS A 121 -10.32 -5.87 -5.58
C CYS A 121 -9.04 -5.73 -6.41
N PHE A 122 -9.13 -5.36 -7.70
CA PHE A 122 -7.96 -5.16 -8.57
C PHE A 122 -7.31 -3.81 -8.30
N CYS A 123 -6.01 -3.82 -7.97
CA CYS A 123 -5.14 -2.64 -7.78
C CYS A 123 -3.76 -2.87 -8.42
N LYS A 124 -2.88 -1.88 -8.34
CA LYS A 124 -1.46 -2.00 -8.68
C LYS A 124 -0.62 -1.28 -7.62
N PRO A 125 0.28 -2.01 -6.95
CA PRO A 125 0.60 -3.46 -7.09
C PRO A 125 -0.62 -4.34 -6.80
N VAL A 126 -0.73 -5.47 -7.50
CA VAL A 126 -1.74 -6.47 -7.14
C VAL A 126 -1.36 -7.16 -5.83
N ALA A 127 -2.35 -7.60 -5.05
CA ALA A 127 -2.09 -8.54 -3.96
C ALA A 127 -1.51 -9.84 -4.51
N LYS A 128 -0.56 -10.43 -3.81
CA LYS A 128 0.21 -11.60 -4.29
C LYS A 128 -0.28 -12.89 -3.62
N THR A 129 0.61 -13.60 -2.99
CA THR A 129 0.36 -14.91 -2.39
C THR A 129 -0.10 -14.79 -0.93
N PRO A 130 -0.67 -15.86 -0.34
CA PRO A 130 -0.93 -15.90 1.09
C PRO A 130 0.31 -15.65 1.96
N GLU A 131 1.48 -16.13 1.53
CA GLU A 131 2.75 -15.93 2.23
C GLU A 131 3.16 -14.46 2.26
N ASP A 132 2.97 -13.74 1.16
CA ASP A 132 3.22 -12.30 1.07
C ASP A 132 2.27 -11.52 1.99
N ARG A 133 0.96 -11.80 1.95
CA ARG A 133 -0.02 -11.20 2.87
C ARG A 133 0.35 -11.46 4.33
N ASP A 134 0.73 -12.68 4.66
CA ASP A 134 1.11 -13.05 6.03
C ASP A 134 2.41 -12.37 6.47
N ALA A 135 3.33 -12.10 5.55
CA ALA A 135 4.52 -11.29 5.80
C ALA A 135 4.16 -9.81 6.08
N LEU A 136 3.17 -9.25 5.34
CA LEU A 136 2.67 -7.90 5.60
C LEU A 136 2.01 -7.79 6.98
N LEU A 137 1.19 -8.77 7.39
CA LEU A 137 0.57 -8.80 8.73
C LEU A 137 1.65 -8.82 9.82
N ARG A 138 2.69 -9.66 9.67
CA ARG A 138 3.83 -9.67 10.60
C ARG A 138 4.60 -8.35 10.61
N ALA A 139 4.68 -7.67 9.46
CA ALA A 139 5.36 -6.38 9.37
C ALA A 139 4.59 -5.26 10.07
N VAL A 140 3.26 -5.32 10.16
CA VAL A 140 2.47 -4.36 10.94
C VAL A 140 2.85 -4.44 12.42
N VAL A 141 2.81 -5.62 13.03
CA VAL A 141 3.08 -5.80 14.46
C VAL A 141 4.58 -5.68 14.80
N GLY A 142 5.46 -6.06 13.88
CA GLY A 142 6.92 -5.96 14.03
C GLY A 142 7.52 -4.72 13.36
N SER A 143 6.75 -3.65 13.15
CA SER A 143 7.17 -2.50 12.34
C SER A 143 8.40 -1.77 12.89
N ASN A 144 8.48 -1.60 14.21
CA ASN A 144 9.53 -0.78 14.85
C ASN A 144 9.72 0.60 14.19
N GLY A 145 8.62 1.20 13.69
CA GLY A 145 8.62 2.49 13.03
C GLY A 145 9.02 2.48 11.54
N ARG A 146 9.24 1.31 10.96
CA ARG A 146 9.66 1.18 9.54
C ARG A 146 8.49 1.06 8.57
N PHE A 147 7.36 0.54 9.05
CA PHE A 147 6.15 0.38 8.25
C PHE A 147 4.99 1.08 8.92
N PHE A 148 4.16 1.75 8.11
CA PHE A 148 2.97 2.44 8.57
C PHE A 148 1.88 2.40 7.50
N LEU A 149 0.66 2.74 7.90
CA LEU A 149 -0.49 2.74 7.00
C LEU A 149 -0.33 3.80 5.91
N GLY A 150 -0.36 3.35 4.65
CA GLY A 150 -0.62 4.19 3.50
C GLY A 150 -1.87 3.64 2.82
N THR A 151 -2.94 4.41 2.73
CA THR A 151 -4.22 3.84 2.27
C THR A 151 -4.20 3.44 0.81
N ASP A 152 -3.50 4.17 -0.03
CA ASP A 152 -3.59 4.05 -1.50
C ASP A 152 -5.05 3.89 -1.96
N SER A 153 -5.96 4.58 -1.28
CA SER A 153 -7.38 4.50 -1.57
C SER A 153 -7.68 5.17 -2.89
N ALA A 154 -8.02 4.37 -3.89
CA ALA A 154 -8.20 4.81 -5.26
C ALA A 154 -9.62 4.50 -5.76
N PRO A 155 -10.61 5.36 -5.45
CA PRO A 155 -11.97 5.20 -5.92
C PRO A 155 -12.06 5.42 -7.42
N HIS A 156 -12.71 4.50 -8.11
CA HIS A 156 -13.08 4.62 -9.52
C HIS A 156 -14.58 4.42 -9.68
N ALA A 157 -15.16 5.08 -10.67
CA ALA A 157 -16.56 4.83 -11.03
C ALA A 157 -16.80 3.34 -11.28
N SER A 158 -17.92 2.80 -10.81
CA SER A 158 -18.28 1.38 -10.95
C SER A 158 -18.24 0.91 -12.40
N THR A 159 -18.59 1.78 -13.35
CA THR A 159 -18.49 1.55 -14.79
C THR A 159 -17.05 1.35 -15.27
N LYS A 160 -16.07 2.03 -14.65
CA LYS A 160 -14.64 1.85 -14.97
C LYS A 160 -14.04 0.61 -14.32
N LYS A 161 -14.63 0.15 -13.22
CA LYS A 161 -14.25 -1.11 -12.56
C LYS A 161 -14.83 -2.33 -13.28
N ARG A 162 -16.00 -2.20 -13.88
CA ARG A 162 -16.68 -3.25 -14.68
C ARG A 162 -16.53 -3.06 -16.19
N GLY A 163 -15.63 -2.16 -16.62
CA GLY A 163 -15.52 -1.71 -18.00
C GLY A 163 -15.24 -2.82 -19.02
N GLU A 164 -15.66 -2.59 -20.25
CA GLU A 164 -15.58 -3.55 -21.36
C GLU A 164 -14.14 -3.81 -21.81
N ASP A 165 -13.24 -2.79 -21.74
CA ASP A 165 -11.87 -2.91 -22.26
C ASP A 165 -10.82 -3.20 -21.19
N LYS A 166 -10.76 -2.39 -20.13
CA LYS A 166 -9.77 -2.48 -19.06
C LYS A 166 -10.37 -2.11 -17.71
N VAL A 167 -10.11 -2.96 -16.72
CA VAL A 167 -10.44 -2.67 -15.34
C VAL A 167 -9.50 -1.59 -14.81
N ALA A 168 -10.05 -0.51 -14.25
CA ALA A 168 -9.28 0.51 -13.56
C ALA A 168 -8.63 -0.08 -12.30
N ALA A 169 -7.31 0.12 -12.14
CA ALA A 169 -6.59 -0.32 -10.96
C ALA A 169 -6.84 0.64 -9.79
N GLY A 170 -7.32 0.11 -8.67
CA GLY A 170 -7.58 0.85 -7.45
C GLY A 170 -8.64 0.21 -6.57
N VAL A 171 -8.41 0.19 -5.27
CA VAL A 171 -9.36 -0.31 -4.26
C VAL A 171 -9.78 0.85 -3.37
N PHE A 172 -11.08 1.03 -3.17
CA PHE A 172 -11.60 2.15 -2.39
C PHE A 172 -11.74 1.77 -0.92
N THR A 173 -10.78 2.17 -0.09
CA THR A 173 -10.69 1.80 1.33
C THR A 173 -10.87 2.95 2.31
N GLN A 174 -10.72 4.22 1.87
CA GLN A 174 -10.61 5.38 2.75
C GLN A 174 -11.69 5.49 3.85
N PRO A 175 -12.98 5.25 3.60
CA PRO A 175 -14.00 5.44 4.63
C PRO A 175 -13.84 4.51 5.83
N TYR A 176 -13.25 3.32 5.64
CA TYR A 176 -13.19 2.25 6.63
C TYR A 176 -11.77 1.70 6.84
N ALA A 177 -10.73 2.43 6.41
CA ALA A 177 -9.35 1.91 6.35
C ALA A 177 -8.86 1.35 7.69
N LEU A 178 -9.16 2.01 8.81
CA LEU A 178 -8.76 1.55 10.15
C LEU A 178 -9.47 0.25 10.53
N GLY A 179 -10.78 0.17 10.25
CA GLY A 179 -11.56 -1.04 10.48
C GLY A 179 -11.05 -2.23 9.70
N TYR A 180 -10.72 -2.04 8.42
CA TYR A 180 -10.16 -3.10 7.57
C TYR A 180 -8.82 -3.63 8.09
N VAL A 181 -7.94 -2.76 8.59
CA VAL A 181 -6.66 -3.18 9.20
C VAL A 181 -6.92 -4.01 10.45
N LEU A 182 -7.85 -3.59 11.32
CA LEU A 182 -8.19 -4.33 12.54
C LEU A 182 -8.80 -5.71 12.23
N ASP A 183 -9.68 -5.77 11.23
CA ASP A 183 -10.27 -7.04 10.77
C ASP A 183 -9.19 -7.97 10.20
N ALA A 184 -8.26 -7.45 9.40
CA ALA A 184 -7.16 -8.23 8.84
C ALA A 184 -6.22 -8.77 9.94
N LEU A 185 -5.88 -7.95 10.94
CA LEU A 185 -5.08 -8.39 12.09
C LEU A 185 -5.80 -9.45 12.91
N LYS A 186 -7.12 -9.29 13.14
CA LYS A 186 -7.94 -10.30 13.81
C LYS A 186 -7.88 -11.64 13.08
N VAL A 187 -8.08 -11.65 11.77
CA VAL A 187 -7.96 -12.87 10.95
C VAL A 187 -6.52 -13.42 11.01
N GLY A 188 -5.52 -12.54 11.03
CA GLY A 188 -4.12 -12.94 11.22
C GLY A 188 -3.87 -13.66 12.54
N VAL A 189 -4.48 -13.20 13.64
CA VAL A 189 -4.43 -13.87 14.95
C VAL A 189 -5.15 -15.22 14.91
N GLU A 190 -6.37 -15.27 14.38
CA GLU A 190 -7.16 -16.49 14.27
C GLU A 190 -6.45 -17.59 13.44
N ARG A 191 -5.63 -17.18 12.48
CA ARG A 191 -4.81 -18.08 11.64
C ARG A 191 -3.43 -18.40 12.23
N GLY A 192 -3.06 -17.80 13.38
CA GLY A 192 -1.75 -17.99 13.99
C GLY A 192 -0.60 -17.33 13.23
N VAL A 193 -0.87 -16.33 12.38
CA VAL A 193 0.15 -15.56 11.63
C VAL A 193 0.84 -14.54 12.52
N VAL A 194 0.08 -13.91 13.42
CA VAL A 194 0.54 -12.98 14.45
C VAL A 194 -0.05 -13.38 15.81
N GLU A 195 0.61 -13.04 16.90
CA GLU A 195 0.09 -13.32 18.23
C GLU A 195 -0.79 -12.14 18.71
N GLU A 196 -1.88 -12.43 19.45
CA GLU A 196 -2.79 -11.41 19.96
C GLU A 196 -2.07 -10.36 20.81
N LYS A 197 -1.10 -10.80 21.63
CA LYS A 197 -0.27 -9.90 22.47
C LYS A 197 0.53 -8.87 21.66
N ASP A 198 0.86 -9.15 20.39
CA ASP A 198 1.65 -8.29 19.52
C ASP A 198 0.76 -7.20 18.86
N VAL A 199 -0.56 -7.39 18.90
CA VAL A 199 -1.54 -6.37 18.42
C VAL A 199 -1.88 -5.42 19.57
N SER A 200 -0.87 -4.70 20.05
CA SER A 200 -1.02 -3.76 21.16
C SER A 200 -1.53 -2.39 20.70
N GLN A 201 -2.09 -1.61 21.62
CA GLN A 201 -2.50 -0.24 21.35
C GLN A 201 -1.34 0.61 20.82
N GLU A 202 -0.15 0.47 21.39
CA GLU A 202 1.05 1.20 20.97
C GLU A 202 1.42 0.89 19.50
N VAL A 203 1.36 -0.38 19.12
CA VAL A 203 1.60 -0.81 17.73
C VAL A 203 0.56 -0.21 16.79
N LEU A 204 -0.72 -0.23 17.17
CA LEU A 204 -1.80 0.33 16.35
C LEU A 204 -1.69 1.86 16.21
N GLU A 205 -1.46 2.58 17.30
CA GLU A 205 -1.24 4.03 17.26
C GLU A 205 -0.02 4.39 16.40
N GLY A 206 1.06 3.61 16.54
CA GLY A 206 2.25 3.74 15.70
C GLY A 206 1.94 3.54 14.22
N PHE A 207 1.34 2.39 13.88
CA PHE A 207 1.06 2.01 12.50
C PHE A 207 0.04 2.93 11.83
N PHE A 208 -1.03 3.32 12.51
CA PHE A 208 -2.08 4.17 11.94
C PHE A 208 -1.66 5.62 11.72
N GLY A 209 -0.65 6.11 12.44
CA GLY A 209 -0.25 7.51 12.25
C GLY A 209 1.09 7.88 12.88
N GLY A 210 1.44 7.36 14.04
CA GLY A 210 2.63 7.80 14.80
C GLY A 210 3.93 7.58 14.02
N TYR A 211 4.12 6.42 13.42
CA TYR A 211 5.33 6.11 12.66
C TYR A 211 5.42 6.96 11.39
N GLY A 212 4.31 7.12 10.67
CA GLY A 212 4.24 7.98 9.49
C GLY A 212 4.59 9.43 9.84
N ARG A 213 3.94 10.02 10.83
CA ARG A 213 4.24 11.40 11.29
C ARG A 213 5.70 11.58 11.65
N LYS A 214 6.27 10.65 12.40
CA LYS A 214 7.69 10.67 12.75
C LYS A 214 8.58 10.64 11.52
N PHE A 215 8.28 9.74 10.56
CA PHE A 215 9.06 9.64 9.34
C PHE A 215 8.90 10.88 8.44
N TYR A 216 7.69 11.43 8.33
CA TYR A 216 7.42 12.67 7.59
C TYR A 216 7.92 13.93 8.32
N GLN A 217 8.32 13.83 9.59
CA GLN A 217 8.71 14.94 10.45
C GLN A 217 7.57 15.97 10.60
N VAL A 218 6.34 15.48 10.73
CA VAL A 218 5.16 16.29 10.99
C VAL A 218 4.90 16.29 12.49
N GLU A 219 4.99 17.47 13.11
CA GLU A 219 4.60 17.67 14.50
C GLU A 219 3.08 17.57 14.63
N ASP A 220 2.61 16.94 15.68
CA ASP A 220 1.19 16.81 15.98
C ASP A 220 0.85 17.56 17.25
N GLU A 221 0.32 18.75 17.10
CA GLU A 221 -0.19 19.56 18.21
C GLU A 221 -1.66 19.25 18.55
N ARG A 222 -2.34 18.43 17.72
CA ARG A 222 -3.75 18.11 17.89
C ARG A 222 -3.96 17.08 18.97
N LYS A 223 -5.04 17.27 19.74
CA LYS A 223 -5.43 16.39 20.84
C LYS A 223 -6.59 15.45 20.45
N GLU A 224 -7.07 15.55 19.21
CA GLU A 224 -8.16 14.71 18.73
C GLU A 224 -7.73 13.24 18.72
N ARG A 225 -8.64 12.40 19.14
CA ARG A 225 -8.47 10.94 19.19
C ARG A 225 -9.56 10.27 18.38
N ILE A 226 -9.24 9.10 17.85
CA ILE A 226 -10.21 8.20 17.23
C ILE A 226 -10.48 7.07 18.19
N VAL A 227 -11.74 6.83 18.50
CA VAL A 227 -12.18 5.65 19.25
C VAL A 227 -12.67 4.61 18.27
N LEU A 228 -12.02 3.44 18.30
CA LEU A 228 -12.38 2.30 17.47
C LEU A 228 -13.20 1.31 18.31
N LYS A 229 -14.41 0.95 17.85
CA LYS A 229 -15.28 -0.02 18.51
C LYS A 229 -15.47 -1.22 17.59
N LYS A 230 -15.33 -2.42 18.16
CA LYS A 230 -15.49 -3.66 17.42
C LYS A 230 -16.92 -3.83 16.93
N GLY A 231 -17.07 -3.99 15.61
CA GLY A 231 -18.38 -4.15 14.95
C GLY A 231 -19.19 -2.85 14.91
N GLY A 232 -20.43 -2.98 14.44
CA GLY A 232 -21.40 -1.87 14.44
C GLY A 232 -21.39 -0.97 13.21
N GLU A 233 -20.31 -0.96 12.41
CA GLU A 233 -20.28 -0.23 11.15
C GLU A 233 -20.61 -1.15 9.99
N LYS A 234 -21.67 -0.84 9.26
CA LYS A 234 -21.99 -1.53 8.02
C LYS A 234 -21.37 -0.79 6.85
N ILE A 235 -20.51 -1.49 6.11
CA ILE A 235 -19.91 -0.95 4.89
C ILE A 235 -21.05 -0.81 3.85
N VAL A 236 -21.24 0.41 3.34
CA VAL A 236 -22.27 0.68 2.34
C VAL A 236 -21.99 -0.11 1.04
N ASP A 237 -23.05 -0.54 0.37
CA ASP A 237 -22.92 -1.27 -0.88
C ASP A 237 -22.36 -0.39 -1.99
N VAL A 238 -22.75 0.88 -1.99
CA VAL A 238 -22.38 1.86 -3.01
C VAL A 238 -22.44 3.28 -2.42
N LEU A 239 -21.51 4.11 -2.79
CA LEU A 239 -21.57 5.55 -2.54
C LEU A 239 -22.06 6.27 -3.79
N ARG A 240 -23.05 7.14 -3.62
CA ARG A 240 -23.67 7.98 -4.65
C ARG A 240 -23.80 9.41 -4.13
N LYS A 241 -23.82 10.35 -5.05
CA LYS A 241 -24.19 11.72 -4.75
C LYS A 241 -25.41 12.08 -5.59
N ASP A 242 -26.40 12.68 -4.98
CA ASP A 242 -27.60 13.12 -5.67
C ASP A 242 -27.28 14.04 -6.85
N GLY A 243 -27.94 13.80 -7.99
CA GLY A 243 -27.71 14.56 -9.22
C GLY A 243 -26.43 14.21 -9.99
N VAL A 244 -25.67 13.20 -9.54
CA VAL A 244 -24.44 12.72 -10.22
C VAL A 244 -24.60 11.25 -10.58
N SER A 245 -24.30 10.89 -11.83
CA SER A 245 -24.41 9.51 -12.34
C SER A 245 -23.25 8.60 -11.91
N VAL A 246 -22.29 9.11 -11.13
CA VAL A 246 -21.12 8.32 -10.69
C VAL A 246 -21.44 7.58 -9.42
N GLU A 247 -21.17 6.28 -9.44
CA GLU A 247 -21.24 5.38 -8.31
C GLU A 247 -19.85 4.83 -8.00
N VAL A 248 -19.53 4.72 -6.70
CA VAL A 248 -18.27 4.14 -6.22
C VAL A 248 -18.56 3.05 -5.22
N VAL A 249 -17.93 1.89 -5.40
CA VAL A 249 -18.12 0.71 -4.53
C VAL A 249 -16.94 0.60 -3.58
N PRO A 250 -17.17 0.64 -2.26
CA PRO A 250 -16.11 0.45 -1.27
C PRO A 250 -15.62 -1.01 -1.24
N PHE A 251 -14.40 -1.19 -0.79
CA PHE A 251 -13.85 -2.51 -0.48
C PHE A 251 -14.73 -3.21 0.57
N ARG A 252 -15.00 -4.51 0.39
CA ARG A 252 -15.86 -5.32 1.28
C ARG A 252 -17.29 -4.76 1.44
N HIS A 253 -17.83 -4.14 0.40
CA HIS A 253 -19.19 -3.59 0.42
C HIS A 253 -20.21 -4.61 0.90
N GLY A 254 -21.20 -4.17 1.67
CA GLY A 254 -22.24 -5.02 2.26
C GLY A 254 -21.81 -5.83 3.51
N GLU A 255 -20.53 -5.84 3.84
CA GLU A 255 -20.03 -6.48 5.06
C GLU A 255 -20.08 -5.53 6.27
N SER A 256 -19.62 -6.01 7.43
CA SER A 256 -19.46 -5.21 8.65
C SER A 256 -18.01 -5.09 9.05
N THR A 257 -17.68 -3.97 9.69
CA THR A 257 -16.33 -3.67 10.18
C THR A 257 -16.40 -2.92 11.51
N TRP A 258 -15.25 -2.44 12.01
CA TRP A 258 -15.15 -1.59 13.19
C TRP A 258 -15.69 -0.20 12.89
N SER A 259 -16.43 0.38 13.86
CA SER A 259 -16.79 1.79 13.79
C SER A 259 -15.68 2.68 14.32
N ALA A 260 -15.56 3.88 13.77
CA ALA A 260 -14.59 4.90 14.16
C ALA A 260 -15.31 6.21 14.51
N GLU A 261 -15.02 6.75 15.68
CA GLU A 261 -15.59 8.02 16.15
C GLU A 261 -14.48 8.97 16.57
N TRP A 262 -14.55 10.23 16.17
CA TRP A 262 -13.68 11.29 16.66
C TRP A 262 -14.07 11.69 18.08
N LYS A 263 -13.06 11.94 18.91
CA LYS A 263 -13.19 12.51 20.26
C LYS A 263 -12.22 13.65 20.47
#